data_685bcc2c3bbc6a3af477b05178029315
#
_entry.id   685bcc2c3bbc6a3af477b05178029315
#
_cell.length_a   1.000
_cell.length_b   1.000
_cell.length_c   1.000
_cell.angle_alpha   90.00
_cell.angle_beta   90.00
_cell.angle_gamma   90.00
#
_symmetry.space_group_name_H-M   'P 1'
#
loop_
_entity.id
_entity.type
_entity.pdbx_description
1 polymer ?
#
loop_
_entity_poly.entity_id
_entity_poly.type
_entity_poly.pdbx_seq_one_letter_code
_entity_poly.pdbx_strand_id
1 'polypeptide(L)'
;MSTISIIPISDSSRVIAERILASYPEAKILPFGSFSKEVFHESSSLVFIGAMGICVRSIAPFAEDKHTDPAVVCIDSTGKYVIPVLSGHIGGANDLSKELANLLGAEAIITTQSDNTNLWPLDTLGKKYDWTLIAKDSNAAISTFVNGKPTALLLDIRDKGTDYLERTAPPHVSIFYSFEAIPQQDYELLMIVSPKQYDTSIHTITYIPKVLHLGMGCRKDMQGDPTVVYEHIKDVLRDKRLYSEALADVNTIDLKKCEPVLTLLAYGVMECPFHTYTSEELKDIPVPNPSEKVLEVTESPSVSEASAIYAAHGGPLLVEKQKADLGKGNEYTFAVALDRTA
;
A
#
# COMPACT_ATOMS: atom_id res chain seq x y z
N MET A 1 13.18 -8.88 -9.57
CA MET A 1 12.73 -10.29 -9.73
C MET A 1 12.93 -11.00 -8.40
N SER A 2 11.91 -11.69 -7.91
CA SER A 2 11.97 -12.43 -6.64
C SER A 2 12.90 -13.63 -6.81
N THR A 3 14.01 -13.68 -6.07
CA THR A 3 15.00 -14.75 -6.16
C THR A 3 14.81 -15.72 -4.99
N ILE A 4 14.33 -16.95 -5.27
CA ILE A 4 14.22 -18.02 -4.29
C ILE A 4 15.52 -18.82 -4.27
N SER A 5 16.20 -18.90 -3.12
CA SER A 5 17.39 -19.73 -2.92
C SER A 5 17.05 -20.96 -2.10
N ILE A 6 17.24 -22.14 -2.66
CA ILE A 6 16.96 -23.44 -2.04
C ILE A 6 18.28 -24.04 -1.53
N ILE A 7 18.33 -24.40 -0.28
CA ILE A 7 19.57 -24.82 0.42
C ILE A 7 19.36 -26.20 1.04
N PRO A 8 19.58 -27.28 0.27
CA PRO A 8 19.57 -28.64 0.83
C PRO A 8 20.80 -28.85 1.73
N ILE A 9 20.57 -29.29 2.98
CA ILE A 9 21.62 -29.45 3.98
C ILE A 9 22.34 -30.80 3.79
N SER A 10 21.69 -31.75 3.16
CA SER A 10 22.24 -33.08 2.87
C SER A 10 21.92 -33.57 1.46
N ASP A 11 22.66 -34.56 0.97
CA ASP A 11 22.38 -35.14 -0.35
C ASP A 11 20.99 -35.75 -0.46
N SER A 12 20.47 -36.34 0.62
CA SER A 12 19.13 -36.90 0.67
C SER A 12 18.01 -35.80 0.50
N SER A 13 18.26 -34.58 0.96
CA SER A 13 17.32 -33.44 0.84
C SER A 13 17.33 -32.80 -0.54
N ARG A 14 18.31 -33.17 -1.40
CA ARG A 14 18.41 -32.63 -2.77
C ARG A 14 17.23 -33.02 -3.66
N VAL A 15 16.66 -34.20 -3.47
CA VAL A 15 15.46 -34.65 -4.19
C VAL A 15 14.27 -33.73 -3.96
N ILE A 16 14.10 -33.24 -2.72
CA ILE A 16 13.06 -32.27 -2.38
C ILE A 16 13.35 -30.92 -3.07
N ALA A 17 14.62 -30.48 -3.04
CA ALA A 17 15.04 -29.24 -3.71
C ALA A 17 14.76 -29.27 -5.22
N GLU A 18 15.05 -30.39 -5.89
CA GLU A 18 14.79 -30.57 -7.32
C GLU A 18 13.29 -30.58 -7.65
N ARG A 19 12.47 -31.13 -6.77
CA ARG A 19 11.01 -31.09 -6.91
C ARG A 19 10.46 -29.66 -6.77
N ILE A 20 11.00 -28.86 -5.86
CA ILE A 20 10.65 -27.44 -5.73
C ILE A 20 11.10 -26.68 -6.96
N LEU A 21 12.34 -26.88 -7.42
CA LEU A 21 12.88 -26.20 -8.61
C LEU A 21 12.03 -26.46 -9.88
N ALA A 22 11.45 -27.65 -10.01
CA ALA A 22 10.58 -27.97 -11.15
C ALA A 22 9.31 -27.10 -11.22
N SER A 23 8.83 -26.60 -10.06
CA SER A 23 7.66 -25.72 -9.96
C SER A 23 8.01 -24.24 -9.88
N TYR A 24 9.25 -23.90 -9.52
CA TYR A 24 9.80 -22.55 -9.44
C TYR A 24 11.09 -22.47 -10.30
N PRO A 25 10.97 -22.36 -11.64
CA PRO A 25 12.13 -22.43 -12.54
C PRO A 25 13.15 -21.30 -12.35
N GLU A 26 12.72 -20.17 -11.75
CA GLU A 26 13.56 -19.03 -11.39
C GLU A 26 14.35 -19.23 -10.09
N ALA A 27 14.02 -20.27 -9.30
CA ALA A 27 14.73 -20.58 -8.07
C ALA A 27 16.14 -21.15 -8.35
N LYS A 28 17.02 -21.07 -7.36
CA LYS A 28 18.39 -21.59 -7.45
C LYS A 28 18.66 -22.55 -6.31
N ILE A 29 19.20 -23.73 -6.64
CA ILE A 29 19.72 -24.66 -5.62
C ILE A 29 21.16 -24.26 -5.32
N LEU A 30 21.45 -23.93 -4.07
CA LEU A 30 22.77 -23.55 -3.59
C LEU A 30 23.30 -24.63 -2.62
N PRO A 31 24.57 -25.02 -2.73
CA PRO A 31 25.20 -25.90 -1.74
C PRO A 31 25.17 -25.24 -0.34
N PHE A 32 24.92 -26.01 0.71
CA PHE A 32 24.86 -25.47 2.08
C PHE A 32 26.15 -24.70 2.46
N GLY A 33 27.33 -25.20 2.05
CA GLY A 33 28.61 -24.53 2.31
C GLY A 33 28.82 -23.19 1.61
N SER A 34 27.95 -22.80 0.67
CA SER A 34 27.99 -21.50 -0.02
C SER A 34 27.05 -20.46 0.61
N PHE A 35 26.30 -20.83 1.66
CA PHE A 35 25.44 -19.88 2.36
C PHE A 35 26.28 -18.82 3.08
N SER A 36 25.99 -17.57 2.81
CA SER A 36 26.73 -16.40 3.30
C SER A 36 25.80 -15.21 3.58
N LYS A 37 26.36 -14.13 4.12
CA LYS A 37 25.63 -12.87 4.34
C LYS A 37 25.05 -12.32 3.04
N GLU A 38 25.79 -12.39 1.94
CA GLU A 38 25.36 -11.92 0.62
C GLU A 38 24.15 -12.73 0.14
N VAL A 39 24.21 -14.05 0.24
CA VAL A 39 23.07 -14.93 -0.13
C VAL A 39 21.84 -14.60 0.70
N PHE A 40 22.00 -14.32 2.01
CA PHE A 40 20.89 -13.94 2.88
C PHE A 40 20.20 -12.64 2.40
N HIS A 41 20.96 -11.57 2.14
CA HIS A 41 20.39 -10.27 1.79
C HIS A 41 19.97 -10.15 0.30
N GLU A 42 20.57 -10.92 -0.61
CA GLU A 42 20.23 -10.88 -2.03
C GLU A 42 19.03 -11.76 -2.41
N SER A 43 18.66 -12.70 -1.54
CA SER A 43 17.51 -13.58 -1.74
C SER A 43 16.24 -12.90 -1.25
N SER A 44 15.16 -12.94 -2.02
CA SER A 44 13.83 -12.56 -1.52
C SER A 44 13.24 -13.66 -0.62
N SER A 45 13.62 -14.92 -0.88
CA SER A 45 13.18 -16.06 -0.09
C SER A 45 14.28 -17.13 0.02
N LEU A 46 14.41 -17.72 1.20
CA LEU A 46 15.34 -18.80 1.52
C LEU A 46 14.56 -20.05 1.93
N VAL A 47 14.85 -21.17 1.30
CA VAL A 47 14.23 -22.46 1.61
C VAL A 47 15.32 -23.44 2.06
N PHE A 48 15.47 -23.63 3.37
CA PHE A 48 16.37 -24.65 3.94
C PHE A 48 15.67 -26.01 3.98
N ILE A 49 16.38 -27.07 3.59
CA ILE A 49 15.85 -28.44 3.65
C ILE A 49 16.74 -29.28 4.56
N GLY A 50 16.28 -29.50 5.79
CA GLY A 50 17.02 -30.22 6.82
C GLY A 50 16.58 -29.87 8.24
N ALA A 51 17.47 -30.00 9.21
CA ALA A 51 17.14 -29.77 10.62
C ALA A 51 16.95 -28.25 10.90
N MET A 52 15.84 -27.90 11.57
CA MET A 52 15.51 -26.52 11.97
C MET A 52 16.66 -25.82 12.72
N GLY A 53 17.33 -26.52 13.63
CA GLY A 53 18.44 -25.94 14.39
C GLY A 53 19.65 -25.54 13.54
N ILE A 54 19.86 -26.18 12.37
CA ILE A 54 20.88 -25.77 11.41
C ILE A 54 20.42 -24.49 10.70
N CYS A 55 19.19 -24.48 10.22
CA CYS A 55 18.60 -23.28 9.59
C CYS A 55 18.74 -22.06 10.52
N VAL A 56 18.26 -22.15 11.75
CA VAL A 56 18.30 -21.04 12.73
C VAL A 56 19.72 -20.56 12.98
N ARG A 57 20.69 -21.47 13.22
CA ARG A 57 22.10 -21.05 13.44
C ARG A 57 22.73 -20.40 12.20
N SER A 58 22.29 -20.79 11.00
CA SER A 58 22.82 -20.21 9.77
C SER A 58 22.34 -18.77 9.56
N ILE A 59 21.07 -18.48 9.86
CA ILE A 59 20.48 -17.15 9.63
C ILE A 59 20.68 -16.18 10.80
N ALA A 60 20.77 -16.68 12.03
CA ALA A 60 20.83 -15.83 13.23
C ALA A 60 21.89 -14.72 13.21
N PRO A 61 23.09 -14.89 12.60
CA PRO A 61 24.06 -13.80 12.52
C PRO A 61 23.68 -12.66 11.59
N PHE A 62 22.66 -12.83 10.73
CA PHE A 62 22.30 -11.91 9.65
C PHE A 62 20.88 -11.35 9.80
N ALA A 63 20.04 -11.95 10.64
CA ALA A 63 18.67 -11.50 10.87
C ALA A 63 18.69 -10.21 11.70
N GLU A 64 18.11 -9.11 11.13
CA GLU A 64 18.14 -7.78 11.71
C GLU A 64 16.74 -7.18 11.90
N ASP A 65 15.90 -7.19 10.84
CA ASP A 65 14.61 -6.52 10.84
C ASP A 65 13.57 -7.26 9.97
N LYS A 66 12.37 -7.47 10.52
CA LYS A 66 11.27 -8.15 9.83
C LYS A 66 10.80 -7.46 8.52
N HIS A 67 11.15 -6.20 8.30
CA HIS A 67 10.79 -5.45 7.09
C HIS A 67 11.80 -5.60 5.96
N THR A 68 13.05 -5.96 6.29
CA THR A 68 14.17 -6.09 5.34
C THR A 68 14.67 -7.51 5.18
N ASP A 69 14.50 -8.34 6.22
CA ASP A 69 14.94 -9.73 6.18
C ASP A 69 14.11 -10.57 5.19
N PRO A 70 14.75 -11.49 4.44
CA PRO A 70 14.04 -12.34 3.50
C PRO A 70 13.05 -13.29 4.19
N ALA A 71 12.09 -13.79 3.42
CA ALA A 71 11.27 -14.93 3.85
C ALA A 71 12.17 -16.15 4.08
N VAL A 72 12.15 -16.75 5.28
CA VAL A 72 12.88 -17.99 5.54
C VAL A 72 11.92 -19.11 5.89
N VAL A 73 12.01 -20.19 5.12
CA VAL A 73 11.24 -21.44 5.32
C VAL A 73 12.20 -22.59 5.56
N CYS A 74 11.87 -23.42 6.53
CA CYS A 74 12.59 -24.68 6.79
C CYS A 74 11.68 -25.88 6.51
N ILE A 75 12.15 -26.78 5.65
CA ILE A 75 11.51 -28.06 5.36
C ILE A 75 12.33 -29.16 6.05
N ASP A 76 11.68 -30.05 6.76
CA ASP A 76 12.42 -31.18 7.37
C ASP A 76 13.03 -32.11 6.32
N SER A 77 14.05 -32.90 6.68
CA SER A 77 14.79 -33.76 5.73
C SER A 77 13.94 -34.82 5.03
N THR A 78 12.75 -35.11 5.56
CA THR A 78 11.80 -36.07 4.96
C THR A 78 10.74 -35.40 4.07
N GLY A 79 10.67 -34.06 4.09
CA GLY A 79 9.67 -33.30 3.35
C GLY A 79 8.25 -33.39 3.89
N LYS A 80 8.12 -33.75 5.20
CA LYS A 80 6.83 -33.92 5.86
C LYS A 80 6.28 -32.60 6.42
N TYR A 81 7.15 -31.73 6.89
CA TYR A 81 6.79 -30.48 7.54
C TYR A 81 7.45 -29.29 6.84
N VAL A 82 6.69 -28.23 6.61
CA VAL A 82 7.14 -26.95 6.07
C VAL A 82 6.87 -25.87 7.09
N ILE A 83 7.91 -25.20 7.57
CA ILE A 83 7.85 -24.33 8.74
C ILE A 83 8.39 -22.94 8.38
N PRO A 84 7.60 -21.86 8.44
CA PRO A 84 8.12 -20.51 8.31
C PRO A 84 8.97 -20.17 9.55
N VAL A 85 10.17 -19.65 9.31
CA VAL A 85 11.17 -19.38 10.37
C VAL A 85 11.32 -17.88 10.60
N LEU A 86 11.31 -17.07 9.53
CA LEU A 86 11.54 -15.63 9.60
C LEU A 86 10.67 -14.92 8.56
N SER A 87 10.26 -13.68 8.87
CA SER A 87 9.48 -12.79 7.99
C SER A 87 8.17 -13.42 7.48
N GLY A 88 7.37 -13.96 8.42
CA GLY A 88 6.17 -14.74 8.15
C GLY A 88 5.14 -14.02 7.29
N HIS A 89 4.73 -12.79 7.69
CA HIS A 89 3.73 -11.98 6.98
C HIS A 89 4.37 -11.07 5.93
N ILE A 90 5.18 -10.10 6.35
CA ILE A 90 5.74 -9.06 5.47
C ILE A 90 6.63 -9.68 4.39
N GLY A 91 7.51 -10.58 4.75
CA GLY A 91 8.37 -11.31 3.81
C GLY A 91 7.65 -12.42 3.03
N GLY A 92 6.47 -12.87 3.49
CA GLY A 92 5.66 -13.89 2.82
C GLY A 92 6.03 -15.34 3.16
N ALA A 93 6.82 -15.60 4.22
CA ALA A 93 7.22 -16.98 4.57
C ALA A 93 6.04 -17.89 4.92
N ASN A 94 4.93 -17.35 5.49
CA ASN A 94 3.74 -18.13 5.80
C ASN A 94 3.04 -18.63 4.52
N ASP A 95 2.88 -17.74 3.53
CA ASP A 95 2.22 -18.11 2.27
C ASP A 95 3.10 -19.06 1.45
N LEU A 96 4.40 -18.77 1.35
CA LEU A 96 5.35 -19.67 0.71
C LEU A 96 5.37 -21.06 1.39
N SER A 97 5.23 -21.12 2.72
CA SER A 97 5.16 -22.40 3.43
C SER A 97 3.90 -23.19 3.08
N LYS A 98 2.75 -22.54 2.95
CA LYS A 98 1.48 -23.17 2.50
C LYS A 98 1.61 -23.69 1.07
N GLU A 99 2.17 -22.90 0.15
CA GLU A 99 2.40 -23.28 -1.25
C GLU A 99 3.34 -24.50 -1.36
N LEU A 100 4.49 -24.43 -0.69
CA LEU A 100 5.45 -25.55 -0.67
C LEU A 100 4.89 -26.80 -0.04
N ALA A 101 4.10 -26.67 1.04
CA ALA A 101 3.44 -27.82 1.68
C ALA A 101 2.45 -28.47 0.70
N ASN A 102 1.62 -27.70 -0.01
CA ASN A 102 0.72 -28.20 -1.03
C ASN A 102 1.48 -28.93 -2.15
N LEU A 103 2.56 -28.31 -2.66
CA LEU A 103 3.41 -28.88 -3.71
C LEU A 103 4.01 -30.23 -3.29
N LEU A 104 4.49 -30.35 -2.05
CA LEU A 104 5.18 -31.53 -1.54
C LEU A 104 4.22 -32.60 -0.97
N GLY A 105 2.95 -32.28 -0.75
CA GLY A 105 2.00 -33.10 0.01
C GLY A 105 2.40 -33.17 1.49
N ALA A 106 2.96 -32.06 2.01
CA ALA A 106 3.46 -31.89 3.37
C ALA A 106 2.46 -31.11 4.23
N GLU A 107 2.78 -30.96 5.51
CA GLU A 107 2.02 -30.15 6.47
C GLU A 107 2.74 -28.82 6.72
N ALA A 108 2.04 -27.68 6.53
CA ALA A 108 2.54 -26.37 6.89
C ALA A 108 2.31 -26.10 8.38
N ILE A 109 3.39 -25.86 9.14
CA ILE A 109 3.30 -25.58 10.57
C ILE A 109 3.43 -24.07 10.80
N ILE A 110 2.32 -23.37 10.66
CA ILE A 110 2.24 -21.91 10.87
C ILE A 110 2.07 -21.64 12.35
N THR A 111 2.94 -20.81 12.94
CA THR A 111 2.95 -20.53 14.40
C THR A 111 2.50 -19.11 14.74
N THR A 112 2.29 -18.25 13.75
CA THR A 112 1.82 -16.88 13.97
C THR A 112 0.39 -16.84 14.52
N GLN A 113 0.20 -16.02 15.56
CA GLN A 113 -1.07 -15.99 16.29
C GLN A 113 -2.24 -15.55 15.39
N SER A 114 -2.03 -14.55 14.53
CA SER A 114 -3.06 -14.07 13.59
C SER A 114 -3.55 -15.15 12.63
N ASP A 115 -2.65 -15.99 12.09
CA ASP A 115 -3.03 -17.12 11.22
C ASP A 115 -3.81 -18.20 11.98
N ASN A 116 -3.43 -18.48 13.24
CA ASN A 116 -4.06 -19.52 14.06
C ASN A 116 -5.40 -19.09 14.68
N THR A 117 -5.64 -17.77 14.81
CA THR A 117 -6.86 -17.22 15.44
C THR A 117 -7.83 -16.63 14.43
N ASN A 118 -7.57 -16.71 13.12
CA ASN A 118 -8.32 -16.06 12.04
C ASN A 118 -8.44 -14.54 12.24
N LEU A 119 -7.49 -13.92 12.92
CA LEU A 119 -7.40 -12.47 13.07
C LEU A 119 -6.73 -11.84 11.83
N TRP A 120 -7.04 -10.59 11.58
CA TRP A 120 -6.41 -9.87 10.47
C TRP A 120 -4.92 -9.65 10.72
N PRO A 121 -4.05 -9.92 9.74
CA PRO A 121 -2.63 -9.56 9.82
C PRO A 121 -2.48 -8.06 9.53
N LEU A 122 -2.52 -7.23 10.59
CA LEU A 122 -2.59 -5.77 10.47
C LEU A 122 -1.42 -5.15 9.68
N ASP A 123 -0.26 -5.77 9.72
CA ASP A 123 0.93 -5.31 9.01
C ASP A 123 0.91 -5.57 7.50
N THR A 124 0.03 -6.44 7.01
CA THR A 124 -0.07 -6.78 5.58
C THR A 124 -1.36 -6.34 4.90
N LEU A 125 -2.35 -5.85 5.66
CA LEU A 125 -3.60 -5.34 5.09
C LEU A 125 -3.35 -4.23 4.06
N GLY A 126 -2.44 -3.30 4.35
CA GLY A 126 -2.06 -2.23 3.44
C GLY A 126 -1.59 -2.77 2.10
N LYS A 127 -0.64 -3.70 2.11
CA LYS A 127 -0.11 -4.34 0.89
C LYS A 127 -1.19 -5.11 0.12
N LYS A 128 -2.10 -5.80 0.84
CA LYS A 128 -3.15 -6.61 0.23
C LYS A 128 -4.18 -5.78 -0.55
N TYR A 129 -4.48 -4.57 -0.08
CA TYR A 129 -5.53 -3.71 -0.63
C TYR A 129 -5.00 -2.42 -1.26
N ASP A 130 -3.69 -2.30 -1.45
CA ASP A 130 -3.01 -1.10 -1.97
C ASP A 130 -3.27 0.15 -1.11
N TRP A 131 -3.32 -0.03 0.21
CA TRP A 131 -3.43 1.04 1.18
C TRP A 131 -2.07 1.37 1.78
N THR A 132 -1.75 2.63 1.96
CA THR A 132 -0.56 3.04 2.71
C THR A 132 -0.82 2.90 4.21
N LEU A 133 0.06 2.18 4.91
CA LEU A 133 -0.03 1.98 6.35
C LEU A 133 0.75 3.07 7.09
N ILE A 134 0.10 3.74 8.05
CA ILE A 134 0.74 4.65 9.00
C ILE A 134 0.39 4.23 10.43
N ALA A 135 1.41 4.04 11.26
CA ALA A 135 1.26 3.79 12.69
C ALA A 135 2.47 4.34 13.44
N LYS A 136 2.24 4.95 14.61
CA LYS A 136 3.34 5.42 15.48
C LYS A 136 4.13 4.25 16.07
N ASP A 137 3.42 3.18 16.44
CA ASP A 137 3.97 1.91 16.92
C ASP A 137 3.08 0.75 16.41
N SER A 138 3.44 0.20 15.26
CA SER A 138 2.69 -0.90 14.65
C SER A 138 2.74 -2.17 15.48
N ASN A 139 3.84 -2.45 16.20
CA ASN A 139 3.97 -3.65 17.02
C ASN A 139 3.04 -3.59 18.23
N ALA A 140 2.93 -2.42 18.89
CA ALA A 140 1.98 -2.23 19.99
C ALA A 140 0.53 -2.35 19.50
N ALA A 141 0.18 -1.79 18.33
CA ALA A 141 -1.15 -1.94 17.73
C ALA A 141 -1.49 -3.40 17.44
N ILE A 142 -0.57 -4.14 16.82
CA ILE A 142 -0.73 -5.57 16.54
C ILE A 142 -0.89 -6.35 17.85
N SER A 143 -0.05 -6.08 18.85
CA SER A 143 -0.15 -6.75 20.16
C SER A 143 -1.51 -6.50 20.83
N THR A 144 -2.00 -5.26 20.84
CA THR A 144 -3.32 -4.90 21.37
C THR A 144 -4.42 -5.68 20.67
N PHE A 145 -4.38 -5.73 19.33
CA PHE A 145 -5.37 -6.41 18.51
C PHE A 145 -5.39 -7.93 18.72
N VAL A 146 -4.23 -8.58 18.65
CA VAL A 146 -4.15 -10.06 18.78
C VAL A 146 -4.46 -10.56 20.19
N ASN A 147 -4.33 -9.68 21.20
CA ASN A 147 -4.75 -9.98 22.57
C ASN A 147 -6.27 -9.74 22.81
N GLY A 148 -7.04 -9.47 21.75
CA GLY A 148 -8.49 -9.33 21.83
C GLY A 148 -8.97 -8.09 22.59
N LYS A 149 -8.16 -7.03 22.66
CA LYS A 149 -8.51 -5.78 23.33
C LYS A 149 -9.60 -5.03 22.56
N PRO A 150 -10.48 -4.26 23.26
CA PRO A 150 -11.51 -3.47 22.59
C PRO A 150 -10.91 -2.60 21.48
N THR A 151 -11.35 -2.84 20.25
CA THR A 151 -10.84 -2.18 19.06
C THR A 151 -11.99 -1.52 18.30
N ALA A 152 -11.87 -0.21 18.03
CA ALA A 152 -12.75 0.49 17.10
C ALA A 152 -12.17 0.41 15.68
N LEU A 153 -13.03 0.22 14.68
CA LEU A 153 -12.68 0.27 13.27
C LEU A 153 -13.52 1.35 12.58
N LEU A 154 -12.87 2.42 12.14
CA LEU A 154 -13.49 3.45 11.31
C LEU A 154 -13.34 3.10 9.83
N LEU A 155 -14.45 2.95 9.12
CA LEU A 155 -14.54 2.77 7.66
C LEU A 155 -15.13 4.04 7.04
N ASP A 156 -14.28 4.93 6.55
CA ASP A 156 -14.66 6.24 5.98
C ASP A 156 -14.83 6.18 4.46
N ILE A 157 -14.48 5.03 3.87
CA ILE A 157 -14.64 4.72 2.43
C ILE A 157 -15.21 3.32 2.23
N ARG A 158 -15.59 3.01 0.98
CA ARG A 158 -16.08 1.69 0.57
C ARG A 158 -15.21 1.14 -0.56
N ASP A 159 -14.58 -0.01 -0.33
CA ASP A 159 -13.85 -0.77 -1.33
C ASP A 159 -13.83 -2.26 -0.97
N LYS A 160 -13.12 -3.07 -1.75
CA LYS A 160 -13.02 -4.52 -1.50
C LYS A 160 -12.37 -4.84 -0.14
N GLY A 161 -11.47 -3.98 0.33
CA GLY A 161 -10.78 -4.15 1.61
C GLY A 161 -11.71 -3.85 2.78
N THR A 162 -12.45 -2.75 2.73
CA THR A 162 -13.45 -2.40 3.76
C THR A 162 -14.59 -3.42 3.80
N ASP A 163 -15.06 -3.92 2.65
CA ASP A 163 -16.05 -5.00 2.59
C ASP A 163 -15.53 -6.30 3.24
N TYR A 164 -14.24 -6.61 3.05
CA TYR A 164 -13.62 -7.77 3.70
C TYR A 164 -13.57 -7.57 5.22
N LEU A 165 -13.10 -6.41 5.69
CA LEU A 165 -13.02 -6.10 7.11
C LEU A 165 -14.41 -6.16 7.78
N GLU A 166 -15.43 -5.58 7.14
CA GLU A 166 -16.79 -5.58 7.65
C GLU A 166 -17.36 -6.99 7.81
N ARG A 167 -17.15 -7.88 6.82
CA ARG A 167 -17.66 -9.25 6.84
C ARG A 167 -16.92 -10.18 7.78
N THR A 168 -15.66 -9.89 8.09
CA THR A 168 -14.77 -10.79 8.84
C THR A 168 -14.35 -10.21 10.18
N ALA A 169 -15.06 -9.18 10.68
CA ALA A 169 -14.72 -8.50 11.91
C ALA A 169 -14.69 -9.46 13.11
N PRO A 170 -13.56 -9.53 13.83
CA PRO A 170 -13.47 -10.32 15.06
C PRO A 170 -14.42 -9.78 16.14
N PRO A 171 -14.83 -10.58 17.12
CA PRO A 171 -15.82 -10.19 18.15
C PRO A 171 -15.43 -8.97 19.00
N HIS A 172 -14.14 -8.67 19.13
CA HIS A 172 -13.63 -7.54 19.90
C HIS A 172 -13.51 -6.24 19.06
N VAL A 173 -13.93 -6.26 17.79
CA VAL A 173 -13.92 -5.11 16.89
C VAL A 173 -15.32 -4.54 16.73
N SER A 174 -15.49 -3.25 17.00
CA SER A 174 -16.71 -2.49 16.73
C SER A 174 -16.50 -1.59 15.53
N ILE A 175 -17.41 -1.64 14.55
CA ILE A 175 -17.31 -0.90 13.30
C ILE A 175 -18.08 0.41 13.38
N PHE A 176 -17.47 1.49 12.89
CA PHE A 176 -18.02 2.83 12.81
C PHE A 176 -17.85 3.40 11.40
N TYR A 177 -18.80 4.25 10.99
CA TYR A 177 -18.81 4.94 9.70
C TYR A 177 -18.70 6.47 9.85
N SER A 178 -18.53 6.94 11.08
CA SER A 178 -18.28 8.33 11.44
C SER A 178 -17.35 8.35 12.65
N PHE A 179 -16.35 9.21 12.62
CA PHE A 179 -15.39 9.35 13.71
C PHE A 179 -16.07 9.87 14.99
N GLU A 180 -17.02 10.76 14.84
CA GLU A 180 -17.78 11.38 15.94
C GLU A 180 -18.64 10.37 16.71
N ALA A 181 -18.98 9.25 16.08
CA ALA A 181 -19.76 8.17 16.70
C ALA A 181 -18.92 7.26 17.60
N ILE A 182 -17.59 7.39 17.61
CA ILE A 182 -16.69 6.51 18.37
C ILE A 182 -16.60 6.99 19.82
N PRO A 183 -17.06 6.21 20.83
CA PRO A 183 -16.85 6.50 22.23
C PRO A 183 -15.40 6.18 22.62
N GLN A 184 -14.50 7.17 22.43
CA GLN A 184 -13.05 6.98 22.47
C GLN A 184 -12.53 6.36 23.78
N GLN A 185 -13.19 6.59 24.90
CA GLN A 185 -12.82 6.03 26.21
C GLN A 185 -13.03 4.50 26.33
N ASP A 186 -13.78 3.89 25.40
CA ASP A 186 -14.16 2.48 25.47
C ASP A 186 -13.19 1.57 24.68
N TYR A 187 -12.23 2.15 23.94
CA TYR A 187 -11.33 1.43 23.05
C TYR A 187 -9.86 1.66 23.36
N GLU A 188 -9.07 0.58 23.27
CA GLU A 188 -7.61 0.60 23.43
C GLU A 188 -6.88 0.76 22.09
N LEU A 189 -7.54 0.40 20.98
CA LEU A 189 -7.02 0.53 19.61
C LEU A 189 -8.07 1.15 18.71
N LEU A 190 -7.65 2.07 17.85
CA LEU A 190 -8.45 2.61 16.75
C LEU A 190 -7.80 2.29 15.42
N MET A 191 -8.45 1.45 14.64
CA MET A 191 -8.11 1.19 13.24
C MET A 191 -8.88 2.15 12.35
N ILE A 192 -8.20 2.82 11.42
CA ILE A 192 -8.80 3.81 10.53
C ILE A 192 -8.54 3.41 9.08
N VAL A 193 -9.57 3.36 8.25
CA VAL A 193 -9.45 3.27 6.79
C VAL A 193 -10.04 4.55 6.20
N SER A 194 -9.18 5.51 5.86
CA SER A 194 -9.61 6.87 5.48
C SER A 194 -8.52 7.64 4.73
N PRO A 195 -8.89 8.52 3.77
CA PRO A 195 -7.99 9.53 3.23
C PRO A 195 -7.82 10.74 4.17
N LYS A 196 -8.58 10.81 5.29
CA LYS A 196 -8.60 11.95 6.23
C LYS A 196 -7.77 11.69 7.48
N GLN A 197 -7.30 12.79 8.07
CA GLN A 197 -6.57 12.80 9.35
C GLN A 197 -7.52 13.09 10.50
N TYR A 198 -7.45 12.30 11.57
CA TYR A 198 -8.25 12.44 12.77
C TYR A 198 -7.37 12.65 14.01
N ASP A 199 -7.76 13.57 14.88
CA ASP A 199 -7.10 13.79 16.17
C ASP A 199 -7.73 12.88 17.23
N THR A 200 -6.93 12.03 17.83
CA THR A 200 -7.37 11.11 18.88
C THR A 200 -6.25 10.83 19.87
N SER A 201 -6.62 10.49 21.09
CA SER A 201 -5.70 9.99 22.12
C SER A 201 -5.59 8.47 22.14
N ILE A 202 -6.47 7.75 21.41
CA ILE A 202 -6.41 6.30 21.29
C ILE A 202 -5.17 5.93 20.47
N HIS A 203 -4.52 4.80 20.80
CA HIS A 203 -3.48 4.25 19.94
C HIS A 203 -4.07 3.91 18.58
N THR A 204 -3.46 4.40 17.49
CA THR A 204 -4.00 4.27 16.13
C THR A 204 -3.12 3.48 15.20
N ILE A 205 -3.80 2.76 14.29
CA ILE A 205 -3.23 2.24 13.05
C ILE A 205 -4.11 2.71 11.89
N THR A 206 -3.52 3.41 10.93
CA THR A 206 -4.27 4.04 9.82
C THR A 206 -3.84 3.42 8.49
N TYR A 207 -4.82 3.02 7.71
CA TYR A 207 -4.70 2.58 6.32
C TYR A 207 -5.26 3.66 5.42
N ILE A 208 -4.44 4.16 4.51
CA ILE A 208 -4.77 5.26 3.63
C ILE A 208 -4.98 4.70 2.22
N PRO A 209 -6.24 4.62 1.76
CA PRO A 209 -6.56 4.18 0.39
C PRO A 209 -6.27 5.29 -0.61
N LYS A 210 -5.88 4.91 -1.84
CA LYS A 210 -5.67 5.82 -2.95
C LYS A 210 -6.99 6.14 -3.64
N VAL A 211 -7.73 7.10 -3.10
CA VAL A 211 -9.09 7.46 -3.51
C VAL A 211 -9.27 8.95 -3.80
N LEU A 212 -8.18 9.71 -3.81
CA LEU A 212 -8.21 11.14 -4.11
C LEU A 212 -7.63 11.38 -5.51
N HIS A 213 -8.38 12.05 -6.37
CA HIS A 213 -8.01 12.39 -7.73
C HIS A 213 -7.58 13.85 -7.83
N LEU A 214 -6.32 14.07 -8.23
CA LEU A 214 -5.75 15.41 -8.39
C LEU A 214 -6.00 15.91 -9.80
N GLY A 215 -6.82 16.95 -9.96
CA GLY A 215 -7.00 17.65 -11.22
C GLY A 215 -6.07 18.86 -11.31
N MET A 216 -5.37 19.02 -12.44
CA MET A 216 -4.38 20.07 -12.66
C MET A 216 -4.70 20.88 -13.91
N GLY A 217 -4.53 22.19 -13.79
CA GLY A 217 -4.50 23.12 -14.91
C GLY A 217 -3.26 24.02 -14.82
N CYS A 218 -2.63 24.33 -15.94
CA CYS A 218 -1.48 25.23 -15.94
C CYS A 218 -1.45 26.09 -17.18
N ARG A 219 -0.65 27.17 -17.14
CA ARG A 219 -0.34 27.96 -18.31
C ARG A 219 0.45 27.10 -19.32
N LYS A 220 0.29 27.40 -20.62
CA LYS A 220 1.04 26.72 -21.68
C LYS A 220 2.54 26.97 -21.50
N ASP A 221 3.34 25.92 -21.73
CA ASP A 221 4.80 25.93 -21.59
C ASP A 221 5.26 26.40 -20.20
N MET A 222 4.52 26.02 -19.15
CA MET A 222 4.84 26.36 -17.77
C MET A 222 6.24 25.84 -17.39
N GLN A 223 7.05 26.74 -16.83
CA GLN A 223 8.36 26.40 -16.29
C GLN A 223 8.30 26.37 -14.77
N GLY A 224 9.02 25.45 -14.16
CA GLY A 224 9.12 25.36 -12.70
C GLY A 224 9.52 24.00 -12.21
N ASP A 225 9.81 23.91 -10.93
CA ASP A 225 10.14 22.66 -10.26
C ASP A 225 8.84 21.94 -9.83
N PRO A 226 8.56 20.73 -10.34
CA PRO A 226 7.38 19.96 -9.94
C PRO A 226 7.39 19.61 -8.45
N THR A 227 8.56 19.55 -7.81
CA THR A 227 8.66 19.31 -6.36
C THR A 227 8.03 20.45 -5.56
N VAL A 228 8.24 21.71 -5.99
CA VAL A 228 7.63 22.87 -5.35
C VAL A 228 6.10 22.86 -5.51
N VAL A 229 5.61 22.43 -6.68
CA VAL A 229 4.16 22.24 -6.92
C VAL A 229 3.61 21.19 -5.95
N TYR A 230 4.29 20.07 -5.81
CA TYR A 230 3.85 18.98 -4.92
C TYR A 230 3.87 19.39 -3.44
N GLU A 231 4.89 20.10 -2.98
CA GLU A 231 4.93 20.60 -1.61
C GLU A 231 3.74 21.54 -1.32
N HIS A 232 3.39 22.44 -2.26
CA HIS A 232 2.19 23.28 -2.11
C HIS A 232 0.91 22.45 -2.06
N ILE A 233 0.78 21.40 -2.90
CA ILE A 233 -0.38 20.49 -2.85
C ILE A 233 -0.46 19.81 -1.49
N LYS A 234 0.66 19.29 -0.97
CA LYS A 234 0.71 18.66 0.36
C LYS A 234 0.32 19.63 1.49
N ASP A 235 0.78 20.87 1.41
CA ASP A 235 0.42 21.90 2.40
C ASP A 235 -1.10 22.13 2.42
N VAL A 236 -1.72 22.30 1.26
CA VAL A 236 -3.17 22.46 1.16
C VAL A 236 -3.93 21.22 1.64
N LEU A 237 -3.46 20.03 1.28
CA LEU A 237 -4.07 18.78 1.76
C LEU A 237 -3.99 18.68 3.29
N ARG A 238 -2.83 19.00 3.88
CA ARG A 238 -2.62 19.01 5.34
C ARG A 238 -3.57 20.01 6.04
N ASP A 239 -3.75 21.21 5.48
CA ASP A 239 -4.68 22.21 6.01
C ASP A 239 -6.15 21.74 5.95
N LYS A 240 -6.46 20.87 4.98
CA LYS A 240 -7.76 20.21 4.83
C LYS A 240 -7.85 18.88 5.58
N ARG A 241 -6.83 18.52 6.37
CA ARG A 241 -6.71 17.25 7.10
C ARG A 241 -6.84 16.02 6.20
N LEU A 242 -6.21 16.08 5.03
CA LEU A 242 -6.14 14.98 4.07
C LEU A 242 -4.70 14.45 3.99
N TYR A 243 -4.58 13.15 3.75
CA TYR A 243 -3.28 12.53 3.49
C TYR A 243 -2.90 12.68 2.02
N SER A 244 -1.66 13.11 1.75
CA SER A 244 -1.13 13.14 0.38
C SER A 244 -0.96 11.75 -0.22
N GLU A 245 -0.75 10.75 0.61
CA GLU A 245 -0.66 9.34 0.26
C GLU A 245 -1.98 8.77 -0.29
N ALA A 246 -3.09 9.48 -0.08
CA ALA A 246 -4.39 9.13 -0.65
C ALA A 246 -4.55 9.56 -2.11
N LEU A 247 -3.61 10.33 -2.67
CA LEU A 247 -3.63 10.72 -4.08
C LEU A 247 -3.39 9.50 -4.96
N ALA A 248 -4.34 9.22 -5.85
CA ALA A 248 -4.31 8.09 -6.77
C ALA A 248 -3.58 8.42 -8.07
N ASP A 249 -3.77 9.62 -8.60
CA ASP A 249 -3.35 10.02 -9.94
C ASP A 249 -3.30 11.54 -10.11
N VAL A 250 -2.78 11.97 -11.28
CA VAL A 250 -2.82 13.35 -11.76
C VAL A 250 -3.65 13.41 -13.05
N ASN A 251 -4.58 14.32 -13.10
CA ASN A 251 -5.59 14.45 -14.16
C ASN A 251 -5.58 15.85 -14.78
N THR A 252 -5.71 15.93 -16.10
CA THR A 252 -5.77 17.21 -16.83
C THR A 252 -6.51 17.06 -18.16
N ILE A 253 -6.59 18.16 -18.92
CA ILE A 253 -7.09 18.14 -20.29
C ILE A 253 -6.00 17.69 -21.29
N ASP A 254 -6.37 17.05 -22.38
CA ASP A 254 -5.47 16.50 -23.41
C ASP A 254 -4.57 17.57 -24.06
N LEU A 255 -5.02 18.83 -24.11
CA LEU A 255 -4.21 19.98 -24.51
C LEU A 255 -2.95 20.17 -23.66
N LYS A 256 -2.91 19.56 -22.46
CA LYS A 256 -1.82 19.64 -21.48
C LYS A 256 -1.01 18.33 -21.35
N LYS A 257 -1.28 17.34 -22.20
CA LYS A 257 -0.62 16.02 -22.12
C LYS A 257 0.91 16.05 -22.25
N CYS A 258 1.47 17.09 -22.88
CA CYS A 258 2.91 17.24 -23.08
C CYS A 258 3.53 18.34 -22.21
N GLU A 259 2.82 18.87 -21.20
CA GLU A 259 3.38 19.86 -20.29
C GLU A 259 4.41 19.22 -19.36
N PRO A 260 5.71 19.59 -19.44
CA PRO A 260 6.77 18.86 -18.72
C PRO A 260 6.59 18.86 -17.20
N VAL A 261 6.12 19.97 -16.63
CA VAL A 261 5.92 20.08 -15.18
C VAL A 261 4.85 19.11 -14.68
N LEU A 262 3.75 18.92 -15.44
CA LEU A 262 2.68 17.97 -15.05
C LEU A 262 3.11 16.52 -15.19
N THR A 263 3.81 16.17 -16.28
CA THR A 263 4.31 14.81 -16.49
C THR A 263 5.40 14.44 -15.50
N LEU A 264 6.31 15.36 -15.16
CA LEU A 264 7.33 15.16 -14.13
C LEU A 264 6.71 15.12 -12.72
N LEU A 265 5.67 15.90 -12.45
CA LEU A 265 4.92 15.82 -11.20
C LEU A 265 4.34 14.41 -11.00
N ALA A 266 3.64 13.88 -12.00
CA ALA A 266 3.02 12.58 -11.92
C ALA A 266 4.05 11.43 -11.86
N TYR A 267 4.92 11.33 -12.86
CA TYR A 267 5.80 10.18 -13.01
C TYR A 267 7.10 10.27 -12.22
N GLY A 268 7.62 11.50 -11.96
CA GLY A 268 8.92 11.70 -11.33
C GLY A 268 8.84 12.07 -9.85
N VAL A 269 7.74 12.68 -9.39
CA VAL A 269 7.61 13.14 -8.00
C VAL A 269 6.59 12.31 -7.22
N MET A 270 5.41 12.09 -7.81
CA MET A 270 4.32 11.35 -7.16
C MET A 270 4.34 9.84 -7.48
N GLU A 271 5.07 9.43 -8.50
CA GLU A 271 5.13 8.04 -8.99
C GLU A 271 3.74 7.41 -9.22
N CYS A 272 2.82 8.20 -9.81
CA CYS A 272 1.44 7.82 -10.02
C CYS A 272 1.02 7.96 -11.50
N PRO A 273 -0.13 7.37 -11.90
CA PRO A 273 -0.69 7.54 -13.23
C PRO A 273 -0.96 9.01 -13.60
N PHE A 274 -0.79 9.34 -14.88
CA PHE A 274 -1.14 10.62 -15.46
C PHE A 274 -2.22 10.43 -16.52
N HIS A 275 -3.40 10.98 -16.31
CA HIS A 275 -4.55 10.86 -17.20
C HIS A 275 -4.90 12.18 -17.86
N THR A 276 -5.31 12.10 -19.12
CA THR A 276 -5.76 13.26 -19.87
C THR A 276 -7.11 12.99 -20.50
N TYR A 277 -7.97 14.01 -20.51
CA TYR A 277 -9.34 13.95 -21.00
C TYR A 277 -9.56 14.99 -22.10
N THR A 278 -10.45 14.69 -23.01
CA THR A 278 -10.83 15.62 -24.09
C THR A 278 -11.70 16.78 -23.55
N SER A 279 -11.75 17.88 -24.30
CA SER A 279 -12.70 18.98 -24.00
C SER A 279 -14.15 18.47 -23.92
N GLU A 280 -14.51 17.54 -24.80
CA GLU A 280 -15.86 16.95 -24.85
C GLU A 280 -16.25 16.21 -23.57
N GLU A 281 -15.29 15.50 -22.95
CA GLU A 281 -15.49 14.79 -21.68
C GLU A 281 -15.62 15.74 -20.49
N LEU A 282 -14.99 16.94 -20.56
CA LEU A 282 -14.91 17.86 -19.43
C LEU A 282 -15.91 19.02 -19.50
N LYS A 283 -16.48 19.34 -20.68
CA LYS A 283 -17.30 20.55 -20.89
C LYS A 283 -18.56 20.64 -20.05
N ASP A 284 -19.21 19.49 -19.80
CA ASP A 284 -20.50 19.41 -19.11
C ASP A 284 -20.35 19.07 -17.62
N ILE A 285 -19.11 18.96 -17.09
CA ILE A 285 -18.87 18.68 -15.67
C ILE A 285 -19.22 19.94 -14.85
N PRO A 286 -20.16 19.87 -13.91
CA PRO A 286 -20.49 20.99 -13.06
C PRO A 286 -19.34 21.31 -12.10
N VAL A 287 -18.86 22.54 -12.15
CA VAL A 287 -17.74 23.02 -11.32
C VAL A 287 -18.15 24.25 -10.51
N PRO A 288 -17.71 24.38 -9.25
CA PRO A 288 -18.04 25.53 -8.41
C PRO A 288 -17.32 26.82 -8.85
N ASN A 289 -16.14 26.73 -9.49
CA ASN A 289 -15.31 27.89 -9.82
C ASN A 289 -15.02 27.97 -11.34
N PRO A 290 -16.01 28.24 -12.19
CA PRO A 290 -15.81 28.37 -13.63
C PRO A 290 -14.95 29.61 -13.98
N SER A 291 -14.34 29.61 -15.18
CA SER A 291 -13.53 30.70 -15.70
C SER A 291 -13.82 30.89 -17.18
N GLU A 292 -14.34 32.06 -17.55
CA GLU A 292 -14.64 32.43 -18.94
C GLU A 292 -13.40 32.30 -19.83
N LYS A 293 -12.24 32.78 -19.37
CA LYS A 293 -10.98 32.71 -20.11
C LYS A 293 -10.54 31.24 -20.36
N VAL A 294 -10.78 30.34 -19.41
CA VAL A 294 -10.45 28.90 -19.56
C VAL A 294 -11.44 28.27 -20.53
N LEU A 295 -12.72 28.59 -20.41
CA LEU A 295 -13.77 28.11 -21.28
C LEU A 295 -13.51 28.46 -22.75
N GLU A 296 -13.12 29.73 -23.05
CA GLU A 296 -12.78 30.18 -24.41
C GLU A 296 -11.63 29.39 -25.05
N VAL A 297 -10.66 28.94 -24.24
CA VAL A 297 -9.45 28.26 -24.75
C VAL A 297 -9.59 26.75 -24.76
N THR A 298 -10.30 26.19 -23.80
CA THR A 298 -10.31 24.72 -23.54
C THR A 298 -11.70 24.10 -23.73
N GLU A 299 -12.74 24.91 -23.97
CA GLU A 299 -14.14 24.48 -23.98
C GLU A 299 -14.61 23.81 -22.69
N SER A 300 -13.78 23.84 -21.63
CA SER A 300 -14.10 23.34 -20.30
C SER A 300 -14.22 24.52 -19.31
N PRO A 301 -15.20 24.53 -18.41
CA PRO A 301 -15.38 25.63 -17.46
C PRO A 301 -14.25 25.75 -16.43
N SER A 302 -13.57 24.66 -16.13
CA SER A 302 -12.43 24.62 -15.21
C SER A 302 -11.64 23.32 -15.40
N VAL A 303 -10.45 23.37 -15.97
CA VAL A 303 -9.65 22.16 -16.23
C VAL A 303 -9.38 21.39 -14.94
N SER A 304 -8.90 22.05 -13.88
CA SER A 304 -8.52 21.36 -12.63
C SER A 304 -9.71 20.72 -11.91
N GLU A 305 -10.84 21.44 -11.79
CA GLU A 305 -12.01 20.88 -11.11
C GLU A 305 -12.71 19.81 -11.96
N ALA A 306 -12.90 20.09 -13.25
CA ALA A 306 -13.57 19.16 -14.14
C ALA A 306 -12.80 17.86 -14.28
N SER A 307 -11.46 17.89 -14.43
CA SER A 307 -10.66 16.67 -14.54
C SER A 307 -10.61 15.89 -13.23
N ALA A 308 -10.57 16.57 -12.06
CA ALA A 308 -10.64 15.90 -10.77
C ALA A 308 -11.99 15.18 -10.57
N ILE A 309 -13.11 15.89 -10.84
CA ILE A 309 -14.46 15.32 -10.71
C ILE A 309 -14.70 14.18 -11.71
N TYR A 310 -14.22 14.32 -12.94
CA TYR A 310 -14.35 13.29 -13.96
C TYR A 310 -13.59 12.01 -13.57
N ALA A 311 -12.33 12.15 -13.15
CA ALA A 311 -11.52 11.06 -12.64
C ALA A 311 -12.15 10.37 -11.43
N ALA A 312 -12.77 11.16 -10.54
CA ALA A 312 -13.48 10.70 -9.35
C ALA A 312 -14.90 10.15 -9.62
N HIS A 313 -15.23 9.81 -10.87
CA HIS A 313 -16.55 9.30 -11.27
C HIS A 313 -17.74 10.20 -10.85
N GLY A 314 -17.50 11.51 -10.82
CA GLY A 314 -18.48 12.48 -10.35
C GLY A 314 -18.53 12.66 -8.84
N GLY A 315 -17.48 12.27 -8.15
CA GLY A 315 -17.34 12.43 -6.70
C GLY A 315 -17.14 13.88 -6.25
N PRO A 316 -17.33 14.17 -4.96
CA PRO A 316 -17.27 15.53 -4.44
C PRO A 316 -15.84 16.09 -4.41
N LEU A 317 -15.71 17.38 -4.65
CA LEU A 317 -14.46 18.10 -4.40
C LEU A 317 -14.24 18.25 -2.89
N LEU A 318 -13.12 17.74 -2.40
CA LEU A 318 -12.62 17.99 -1.03
C LEU A 318 -11.73 19.23 -0.99
N VAL A 319 -11.07 19.53 -2.10
CA VAL A 319 -10.32 20.77 -2.30
C VAL A 319 -10.81 21.39 -3.60
N GLU A 320 -11.52 22.52 -3.49
CA GLU A 320 -11.89 23.35 -4.62
C GLU A 320 -10.66 23.99 -5.24
N LYS A 321 -10.82 24.56 -6.46
CA LYS A 321 -9.73 25.14 -7.24
C LYS A 321 -8.83 26.08 -6.43
N GLN A 322 -7.59 25.66 -6.27
CA GLN A 322 -6.50 26.48 -5.77
C GLN A 322 -5.72 27.07 -6.94
N LYS A 323 -5.21 28.29 -6.75
CA LYS A 323 -4.39 28.99 -7.75
C LYS A 323 -3.06 29.36 -7.13
N ALA A 324 -1.99 29.15 -7.87
CA ALA A 324 -0.65 29.57 -7.47
C ALA A 324 0.19 29.98 -8.69
N ASP A 325 1.27 30.70 -8.43
CA ASP A 325 2.25 31.13 -9.42
C ASP A 325 3.67 30.83 -8.88
N LEU A 326 4.43 30.08 -9.65
CA LEU A 326 5.86 29.81 -9.35
C LEU A 326 6.77 30.99 -9.68
N GLY A 327 6.19 32.15 -10.02
CA GLY A 327 6.86 33.37 -10.46
C GLY A 327 6.98 33.49 -11.96
N LYS A 328 7.14 34.73 -12.43
CA LYS A 328 7.26 35.09 -13.86
C LYS A 328 6.05 34.65 -14.71
N GLY A 329 4.87 34.52 -14.09
CA GLY A 329 3.64 34.12 -14.78
C GLY A 329 3.53 32.61 -15.05
N ASN A 330 4.22 31.79 -14.27
CA ASN A 330 4.08 30.33 -14.28
C ASN A 330 2.91 29.90 -13.37
N GLU A 331 1.71 30.28 -13.81
CA GLU A 331 0.47 30.04 -13.08
C GLU A 331 0.00 28.60 -13.26
N TYR A 332 -0.47 27.99 -12.16
CA TYR A 332 -1.15 26.70 -12.17
C TYR A 332 -2.37 26.71 -11.26
N THR A 333 -3.25 25.76 -11.50
CA THR A 333 -4.42 25.50 -10.66
C THR A 333 -4.49 24.02 -10.34
N PHE A 334 -5.01 23.67 -9.17
CA PHE A 334 -5.35 22.30 -8.84
C PHE A 334 -6.62 22.21 -8.02
N ALA A 335 -7.23 21.05 -8.06
CA ALA A 335 -8.40 20.68 -7.26
C ALA A 335 -8.29 19.20 -6.92
N VAL A 336 -8.93 18.74 -5.85
CA VAL A 336 -8.92 17.34 -5.42
C VAL A 336 -10.33 16.85 -5.18
N ALA A 337 -10.71 15.76 -5.83
CA ALA A 337 -11.99 15.09 -5.65
C ALA A 337 -11.82 13.71 -5.01
N LEU A 338 -12.80 13.30 -4.21
CA LEU A 338 -12.90 11.96 -3.64
C LEU A 338 -13.63 11.06 -4.64
N ASP A 339 -13.09 9.87 -4.89
CA ASP A 339 -13.75 8.88 -5.75
C ASP A 339 -15.17 8.59 -5.24
N ARG A 340 -16.15 8.67 -6.13
CA ARG A 340 -17.57 8.40 -5.79
C ARG A 340 -17.83 6.94 -5.46
N THR A 341 -16.99 6.04 -5.95
CA THR A 341 -17.11 4.60 -5.74
C THR A 341 -16.42 4.11 -4.46
N ALA A 342 -15.73 5.04 -3.77
CA ALA A 342 -15.01 4.76 -2.53
C ALA A 342 -15.82 5.08 -1.27
#